data_98f6e9fbee44f3f9f6fb66ddfe084387
#
_entry.id   98f6e9fbee44f3f9f6fb66ddfe084387
#
_cell.length_a   1.000
_cell.length_b   1.000
_cell.length_c   1.000
_cell.angle_alpha   90.00
_cell.angle_beta   90.00
_cell.angle_gamma   90.00
#
_symmetry.space_group_name_H-M   'P 1'
#
loop_
_entity.id
_entity.type
_entity.pdbx_description
1 polymer ?
#
loop_
_entity_poly.entity_id
_entity_poly.type
_entity_poly.pdbx_seq_one_letter_code
_entity_poly.pdbx_strand_id
1 'polypeptide(L)'
;YFKDTGILEQDKSLDVNNATNNQQFNLRTNIDMDLTKTTLLRVNIGGFLNRFKKQRCNTDEAFNEAFITLPFVHPTRYSDGAIPVVSNGHNPWATVTQQGYDFMTSSKIQTLFSLEQDLKMILPGLKIKGLFSFDRWNRSTRGRVSKRATVFPATGRDEHGNLIYTQGTVGDESMTAYNNGEYG
;
A
#
# COMPACT_ATOMS: atom_id res chain seq x y z
N TYR A 1 5.30 -5.24 15.88
CA TYR A 1 5.80 -4.87 14.56
C TYR A 1 5.64 -6.02 13.59
N PHE A 2 5.07 -5.75 12.45
CA PHE A 2 4.92 -6.69 11.36
C PHE A 2 5.48 -6.06 10.08
N LYS A 3 6.20 -6.84 9.27
CA LYS A 3 6.73 -6.42 7.97
C LYS A 3 6.53 -7.54 6.96
N ASP A 4 6.00 -7.20 5.81
CA ASP A 4 5.83 -8.11 4.66
C ASP A 4 6.31 -7.41 3.38
N THR A 5 6.99 -8.18 2.52
CA THR A 5 7.58 -7.67 1.28
C THR A 5 7.01 -8.43 0.11
N GLY A 6 5.86 -8.41 -0.29
CA GLY A 6 5.23 -9.07 -1.44
C GLY A 6 6.11 -9.93 -2.36
N ILE A 7 5.48 -10.75 -3.14
CA ILE A 7 6.13 -11.74 -4.02
C ILE A 7 6.25 -11.29 -5.48
N LEU A 8 5.61 -10.16 -5.83
CA LEU A 8 5.62 -9.69 -7.22
C LEU A 8 6.99 -9.13 -7.59
N GLU A 9 7.41 -9.40 -8.82
CA GLU A 9 8.67 -8.91 -9.38
C GLU A 9 8.73 -7.39 -9.42
N GLN A 10 9.95 -6.85 -9.31
CA GLN A 10 10.24 -5.42 -9.41
C GLN A 10 11.13 -5.17 -10.61
N ASP A 11 10.88 -4.09 -11.32
CA ASP A 11 11.85 -3.58 -12.29
C ASP A 11 12.88 -2.69 -11.56
N LYS A 12 14.07 -3.24 -11.35
CA LYS A 12 15.18 -2.52 -10.69
C LYS A 12 15.81 -1.43 -11.56
N SER A 13 15.46 -1.36 -12.84
CA SER A 13 15.94 -0.31 -13.74
C SER A 13 15.14 0.99 -13.60
N LEU A 14 14.04 0.98 -12.88
CA LEU A 14 13.25 2.19 -12.58
C LEU A 14 13.90 3.01 -11.48
N ASP A 15 13.93 4.32 -11.65
CA ASP A 15 14.39 5.27 -10.61
C ASP A 15 13.51 5.22 -9.35
N VAL A 16 12.34 4.62 -9.43
CA VAL A 16 11.37 4.52 -8.35
C VAL A 16 11.18 3.08 -7.93
N ASN A 17 11.55 2.78 -6.69
CA ASN A 17 11.23 1.49 -6.09
C ASN A 17 9.72 1.34 -5.94
N ASN A 18 9.09 0.46 -6.72
CA ASN A 18 7.67 0.12 -6.68
C ASN A 18 7.37 -1.17 -5.89
N ALA A 19 8.35 -1.73 -5.19
CA ALA A 19 8.20 -2.95 -4.39
C ALA A 19 7.04 -2.87 -3.41
N THR A 20 6.31 -3.95 -3.29
CA THR A 20 5.32 -4.12 -2.23
C THR A 20 6.02 -4.18 -0.88
N ASN A 21 5.56 -3.37 0.06
CA ASN A 21 6.06 -3.35 1.43
C ASN A 21 4.92 -2.98 2.38
N ASN A 22 4.67 -3.84 3.35
CA ASN A 22 3.69 -3.60 4.39
C ASN A 22 4.38 -3.57 5.75
N GLN A 23 4.19 -2.49 6.50
CA GLN A 23 4.75 -2.30 7.83
C GLN A 23 3.65 -1.86 8.78
N GLN A 24 3.44 -2.63 9.84
CA GLN A 24 2.46 -2.30 10.87
C GLN A 24 3.12 -2.18 12.23
N PHE A 25 2.84 -1.08 12.90
CA PHE A 25 3.24 -0.80 14.28
C PHE A 25 1.99 -0.77 15.14
N ASN A 26 1.99 -1.53 16.22
CA ASN A 26 0.91 -1.54 17.20
C ASN A 26 1.44 -0.99 18.52
N LEU A 27 0.65 -0.15 19.16
CA LEU A 27 0.90 0.38 20.49
C LEU A 27 -0.28 0.02 21.39
N ARG A 28 0.02 -0.41 22.62
CA ARG A 28 -0.96 -0.53 23.67
C ARG A 28 -0.32 -0.15 25.00
N THR A 29 -0.96 0.74 25.72
CA THR A 29 -0.53 1.21 27.03
C THR A 29 -1.73 1.27 27.95
N ASN A 30 -1.59 0.75 29.15
CA ASN A 30 -2.58 0.85 30.22
C ASN A 30 -1.88 1.48 31.42
N ILE A 31 -2.45 2.55 31.95
CA ILE A 31 -1.90 3.30 33.08
C ILE A 31 -2.99 3.39 34.12
N ASP A 32 -2.71 2.92 35.34
CA ASP A 32 -3.55 3.07 36.51
C ASP A 32 -2.88 4.06 37.45
N MET A 33 -3.59 5.09 37.86
CA MET A 33 -3.09 6.15 38.71
C MET A 33 -4.02 6.37 39.88
N ASP A 34 -3.53 6.17 41.10
CA ASP A 34 -4.22 6.56 42.33
C ASP A 34 -4.06 8.08 42.50
N LEU A 35 -5.06 8.86 42.08
CA LEU A 35 -5.06 10.32 42.28
C LEU A 35 -5.20 10.71 43.74
N THR A 36 -5.97 9.93 44.46
CA THR A 36 -6.13 10.02 45.91
C THR A 36 -6.32 8.61 46.51
N LYS A 37 -6.40 8.50 47.84
CA LYS A 37 -6.70 7.21 48.49
C LYS A 37 -8.07 6.61 48.15
N THR A 38 -8.92 7.40 47.46
CA THR A 38 -10.31 7.02 47.12
C THR A 38 -10.62 7.22 45.64
N THR A 39 -9.68 7.76 44.86
CA THR A 39 -9.90 8.10 43.45
C THR A 39 -8.86 7.40 42.57
N LEU A 40 -9.32 6.55 41.69
CA LEU A 40 -8.50 5.81 40.73
C LEU A 40 -8.83 6.29 39.31
N LEU A 41 -7.80 6.75 38.57
CA LEU A 41 -7.88 7.03 37.18
C LEU A 41 -7.18 5.91 36.39
N ARG A 42 -7.89 5.33 35.44
CA ARG A 42 -7.31 4.38 34.45
C ARG A 42 -7.33 5.02 33.08
N VAL A 43 -6.19 4.95 32.40
CA VAL A 43 -6.03 5.45 31.03
C VAL A 43 -5.54 4.29 30.15
N ASN A 44 -6.38 3.88 29.22
CA ASN A 44 -6.02 2.85 28.24
C ASN A 44 -5.85 3.54 26.88
N ILE A 45 -4.67 3.41 26.29
CA ILE A 45 -4.36 3.92 24.95
C ILE A 45 -3.96 2.75 24.10
N GLY A 46 -4.65 2.57 22.98
CA GLY A 46 -4.33 1.56 21.98
C GLY A 46 -4.34 2.17 20.59
N GLY A 47 -3.62 1.55 19.67
CA GLY A 47 -3.66 2.00 18.30
C GLY A 47 -2.70 1.26 17.41
N PHE A 48 -2.79 1.58 16.12
CA PHE A 48 -1.85 1.09 15.13
C PHE A 48 -1.52 2.17 14.10
N LEU A 49 -0.35 2.03 13.51
CA LEU A 49 0.07 2.72 12.31
C LEU A 49 0.45 1.66 11.27
N ASN A 50 -0.26 1.63 10.15
CA ASN A 50 0.04 0.77 9.01
C ASN A 50 0.54 1.61 7.84
N ARG A 51 1.67 1.23 7.26
CA ARG A 51 2.25 1.79 6.04
C ARG A 51 2.31 0.70 5.00
N PHE A 52 1.48 0.81 3.99
CA PHE A 52 1.37 -0.16 2.93
C PHE A 52 1.73 0.48 1.58
N LYS A 53 2.80 0.00 0.98
CA LYS A 53 3.18 0.32 -0.39
C LYS A 53 2.93 -0.90 -1.26
N LYS A 54 2.26 -0.71 -2.38
CA LYS A 54 2.03 -1.77 -3.36
C LYS A 54 2.27 -1.28 -4.77
N GLN A 55 2.58 -2.18 -5.67
CA GLN A 55 2.54 -1.93 -7.10
C GLN A 55 1.11 -1.58 -7.52
N ARG A 56 0.99 -0.65 -8.46
CA ARG A 56 -0.30 -0.25 -9.00
C ARG A 56 -0.67 -1.18 -10.16
N CYS A 57 -1.07 -2.38 -9.83
CA CYS A 57 -1.64 -3.32 -10.79
C CYS A 57 -2.91 -3.94 -10.20
N ASN A 58 -3.83 -4.28 -11.06
CA ASN A 58 -4.92 -5.17 -10.68
C ASN A 58 -4.36 -6.59 -10.68
N THR A 59 -4.39 -7.26 -9.53
CA THR A 59 -3.84 -8.62 -9.38
C THR A 59 -4.55 -9.60 -10.29
N ASP A 60 -5.88 -9.52 -10.38
CA ASP A 60 -6.68 -10.41 -11.23
C ASP A 60 -6.38 -10.21 -12.72
N GLU A 61 -6.18 -8.95 -13.13
CA GLU A 61 -5.77 -8.62 -14.49
C GLU A 61 -4.38 -9.18 -14.81
N ALA A 62 -3.40 -8.98 -13.91
CA ALA A 62 -2.04 -9.48 -14.08
C ALA A 62 -2.00 -11.02 -14.20
N PHE A 63 -2.76 -11.73 -13.37
CA PHE A 63 -2.89 -13.19 -13.48
C PHE A 63 -3.60 -13.62 -14.75
N ASN A 64 -4.69 -12.98 -15.12
CA ASN A 64 -5.40 -13.28 -16.36
C ASN A 64 -4.50 -13.07 -17.57
N GLU A 65 -3.77 -11.96 -17.64
CA GLU A 65 -2.79 -11.71 -18.70
C GLU A 65 -1.70 -12.78 -18.72
N ALA A 66 -1.19 -13.21 -17.57
CA ALA A 66 -0.18 -14.25 -17.48
C ALA A 66 -0.68 -15.62 -18.00
N PHE A 67 -1.96 -15.92 -17.83
CA PHE A 67 -2.56 -17.16 -18.33
C PHE A 67 -2.82 -17.14 -19.84
N ILE A 68 -3.20 -15.98 -20.40
CA ILE A 68 -3.53 -15.86 -21.83
C ILE A 68 -2.31 -15.54 -22.70
N THR A 69 -1.24 -15.01 -22.13
CA THR A 69 -0.02 -14.68 -22.88
C THR A 69 0.89 -15.89 -22.97
N LEU A 70 1.06 -16.40 -24.18
CA LEU A 70 1.93 -17.54 -24.43
C LEU A 70 3.41 -17.13 -24.29
N PRO A 71 4.25 -17.87 -23.56
CA PRO A 71 5.61 -17.45 -23.20
C PRO A 71 6.57 -17.36 -24.40
N PHE A 72 6.20 -17.92 -25.55
CA PHE A 72 7.02 -17.90 -26.76
C PHE A 72 6.62 -16.79 -27.77
N VAL A 73 5.59 -16.00 -27.48
CA VAL A 73 5.10 -14.94 -28.41
C VAL A 73 6.05 -13.74 -28.41
N HIS A 74 6.53 -13.34 -27.24
CA HIS A 74 7.52 -12.27 -27.09
C HIS A 74 8.24 -12.38 -25.74
N PRO A 75 9.46 -11.82 -25.61
CA PRO A 75 10.11 -11.68 -24.33
C PRO A 75 9.40 -10.64 -23.46
N THR A 76 9.69 -10.60 -22.19
CA THR A 76 9.18 -9.56 -21.26
C THR A 76 9.66 -8.17 -21.66
N ARG A 77 10.90 -8.07 -22.12
CA ARG A 77 11.54 -6.85 -22.62
C ARG A 77 12.61 -7.21 -23.66
N TYR A 78 12.76 -6.40 -24.67
CA TYR A 78 13.85 -6.53 -25.64
C TYR A 78 15.18 -6.01 -25.09
N SER A 79 16.29 -6.35 -25.76
CA SER A 79 17.64 -5.94 -25.35
C SER A 79 17.88 -4.44 -25.44
N ASP A 80 17.15 -3.74 -26.29
CA ASP A 80 17.13 -2.28 -26.45
C ASP A 80 16.25 -1.55 -25.43
N GLY A 81 15.55 -2.32 -24.56
CA GLY A 81 14.66 -1.79 -23.54
C GLY A 81 13.19 -1.66 -23.94
N ALA A 82 12.84 -1.89 -25.21
CA ALA A 82 11.47 -1.81 -25.66
C ALA A 82 10.60 -2.93 -25.04
N ILE A 83 9.34 -2.60 -24.73
CA ILE A 83 8.38 -3.50 -24.08
C ILE A 83 7.40 -4.02 -25.13
N PRO A 84 7.52 -5.28 -25.59
CA PRO A 84 6.61 -5.84 -26.57
C PRO A 84 5.25 -6.18 -25.95
N VAL A 85 4.19 -5.98 -26.75
CA VAL A 85 2.82 -6.39 -26.42
C VAL A 85 2.19 -7.04 -27.64
N VAL A 86 1.33 -8.03 -27.44
CA VAL A 86 0.52 -8.59 -28.54
C VAL A 86 -0.62 -7.63 -28.92
N SER A 87 -1.33 -7.90 -30.00
CA SER A 87 -2.34 -7.01 -30.57
C SER A 87 -3.47 -6.61 -29.58
N ASN A 88 -3.73 -7.40 -28.55
CA ASN A 88 -4.65 -7.08 -27.45
C ASN A 88 -3.97 -6.35 -26.27
N GLY A 89 -2.71 -5.95 -26.39
CA GLY A 89 -2.05 -5.06 -25.44
C GLY A 89 -1.53 -5.72 -24.17
N HIS A 90 -1.41 -7.05 -24.13
CA HIS A 90 -1.00 -7.77 -22.93
C HIS A 90 0.50 -8.01 -22.84
N ASN A 91 1.10 -7.59 -21.74
CA ASN A 91 2.43 -7.98 -21.27
C ASN A 91 2.39 -8.04 -19.74
N PRO A 92 2.19 -9.22 -19.14
CA PRO A 92 2.00 -9.36 -17.70
C PRO A 92 3.13 -8.77 -16.86
N TRP A 93 4.36 -8.86 -17.36
CA TRP A 93 5.50 -8.24 -16.67
C TRP A 93 5.38 -6.71 -16.65
N ALA A 94 4.99 -6.09 -17.75
CA ALA A 94 4.80 -4.64 -17.82
C ALA A 94 3.61 -4.19 -16.97
N THR A 95 2.52 -4.94 -16.96
CA THR A 95 1.34 -4.69 -16.13
C THR A 95 1.72 -4.66 -14.64
N VAL A 96 2.54 -5.59 -14.19
CA VAL A 96 2.99 -5.64 -12.79
C VAL A 96 4.02 -4.56 -12.48
N THR A 97 5.00 -4.30 -13.37
CA THR A 97 6.19 -3.51 -13.03
C THR A 97 6.15 -2.06 -13.47
N GLN A 98 5.33 -1.70 -14.49
CA GLN A 98 5.44 -0.40 -15.18
C GLN A 98 4.32 0.60 -14.85
N GLN A 99 3.30 0.21 -14.09
CA GLN A 99 2.13 1.07 -13.82
C GLN A 99 2.28 2.05 -12.65
N GLY A 100 3.42 2.03 -11.96
CA GLY A 100 3.66 2.87 -10.80
C GLY A 100 3.35 2.19 -9.47
N TYR A 101 2.97 2.96 -8.44
CA TYR A 101 2.73 2.44 -7.09
C TYR A 101 1.70 3.25 -6.31
N ASP A 102 1.08 2.61 -5.34
CA ASP A 102 0.23 3.20 -4.32
C ASP A 102 0.89 3.09 -2.95
N PHE A 103 0.87 4.18 -2.20
CA PHE A 103 1.33 4.24 -0.83
C PHE A 103 0.17 4.64 0.08
N MET A 104 -0.27 3.72 0.91
CA MET A 104 -1.35 3.92 1.88
C MET A 104 -0.79 4.00 3.29
N THR A 105 -1.21 5.02 4.03
CA THR A 105 -0.97 5.13 5.46
C THR A 105 -2.31 5.09 6.17
N SER A 106 -2.48 4.14 7.08
CA SER A 106 -3.68 4.03 7.92
C SER A 106 -3.26 4.06 9.38
N SER A 107 -3.92 4.88 10.17
CA SER A 107 -3.68 4.93 11.62
C SER A 107 -5.00 4.94 12.38
N LYS A 108 -5.01 4.29 13.53
CA LYS A 108 -6.11 4.33 14.48
C LYS A 108 -5.55 4.54 15.87
N ILE A 109 -6.14 5.46 16.61
CA ILE A 109 -5.89 5.68 18.02
C ILE A 109 -7.20 5.52 18.76
N GLN A 110 -7.19 4.72 19.82
CA GLN A 110 -8.32 4.46 20.69
C GLN A 110 -7.91 4.79 22.11
N THR A 111 -8.69 5.60 22.79
CA THR A 111 -8.38 6.02 24.15
C THR A 111 -9.61 5.82 25.02
N LEU A 112 -9.42 5.21 26.17
CA LEU A 112 -10.45 5.04 27.19
C LEU A 112 -9.94 5.59 28.52
N PHE A 113 -10.65 6.57 29.04
CA PHE A 113 -10.47 7.07 30.40
C PHE A 113 -11.56 6.49 31.30
N SER A 114 -11.16 6.00 32.44
CA SER A 114 -12.06 5.50 33.46
C SER A 114 -11.70 6.13 34.82
N LEU A 115 -12.60 6.91 35.37
CA LEU A 115 -12.46 7.49 36.72
C LEU A 115 -13.35 6.74 37.68
N GLU A 116 -12.78 6.16 38.72
CA GLU A 116 -13.49 5.47 39.78
C GLU A 116 -13.28 6.22 41.10
N GLN A 117 -14.38 6.56 41.78
CA GLN A 117 -14.41 7.22 43.08
C GLN A 117 -15.06 6.34 44.09
N ASP A 118 -14.32 5.98 45.12
CA ASP A 118 -14.85 5.28 46.32
C ASP A 118 -15.50 6.32 47.24
N LEU A 119 -16.77 6.13 47.51
CA LEU A 119 -17.59 6.98 48.39
C LEU A 119 -17.96 6.32 49.71
N LYS A 120 -17.09 5.45 50.22
CA LYS A 120 -17.26 4.77 51.49
C LYS A 120 -17.49 5.70 52.71
N MET A 121 -17.14 6.99 52.55
CA MET A 121 -17.43 8.03 53.56
C MET A 121 -18.92 8.32 53.67
N ILE A 122 -19.70 8.12 52.59
CA ILE A 122 -21.14 8.35 52.56
C ILE A 122 -21.88 7.07 52.85
N LEU A 123 -21.51 5.97 52.18
CA LEU A 123 -22.11 4.66 52.36
C LEU A 123 -21.05 3.56 52.12
N PRO A 124 -20.87 2.62 53.04
CA PRO A 124 -19.94 1.49 52.83
C PRO A 124 -20.28 0.71 51.55
N GLY A 125 -19.28 0.54 50.70
CA GLY A 125 -19.41 -0.16 49.41
C GLY A 125 -19.93 0.70 48.22
N LEU A 126 -20.25 1.96 48.43
CA LEU A 126 -20.66 2.85 47.37
C LEU A 126 -19.45 3.30 46.54
N LYS A 127 -19.51 3.06 45.25
CA LYS A 127 -18.54 3.53 44.27
C LYS A 127 -19.24 4.15 43.06
N ILE A 128 -18.66 5.21 42.53
CA ILE A 128 -19.09 5.82 41.26
C ILE A 128 -17.98 5.61 40.23
N LYS A 129 -18.36 5.25 39.00
CA LYS A 129 -17.45 5.06 37.87
C LYS A 129 -17.94 5.86 36.68
N GLY A 130 -17.08 6.73 36.18
CA GLY A 130 -17.24 7.45 34.92
C GLY A 130 -16.34 6.86 33.84
N LEU A 131 -16.84 6.78 32.61
CA LEU A 131 -16.10 6.28 31.45
C LEU A 131 -16.19 7.33 30.33
N PHE A 132 -15.05 7.62 29.71
CA PHE A 132 -14.97 8.45 28.51
C PHE A 132 -14.08 7.76 27.49
N SER A 133 -14.57 7.57 26.28
CA SER A 133 -13.79 6.99 25.17
C SER A 133 -13.68 7.95 24.00
N PHE A 134 -12.55 7.94 23.36
CA PHE A 134 -12.27 8.71 22.16
C PHE A 134 -11.51 7.83 21.18
N ASP A 135 -12.06 7.68 19.98
CA ASP A 135 -11.46 6.94 18.89
C ASP A 135 -11.24 7.89 17.70
N ARG A 136 -10.10 7.78 17.09
CA ARG A 136 -9.81 8.50 15.85
C ARG A 136 -9.10 7.59 14.87
N TRP A 137 -9.56 7.63 13.62
CA TRP A 137 -8.84 6.97 12.54
C TRP A 137 -8.53 7.95 11.40
N ASN A 138 -7.49 7.63 10.66
CA ASN A 138 -7.06 8.37 9.48
C ASN A 138 -6.55 7.38 8.44
N ARG A 139 -6.90 7.61 7.19
CA ARG A 139 -6.36 6.89 6.04
C ARG A 139 -5.97 7.90 4.97
N SER A 140 -4.74 7.80 4.49
CA SER A 140 -4.24 8.61 3.38
C SER A 140 -3.65 7.68 2.32
N THR A 141 -4.05 7.87 1.08
CA THR A 141 -3.51 7.17 -0.09
C THR A 141 -2.82 8.17 -0.98
N ARG A 142 -1.55 7.94 -1.27
CA ARG A 142 -0.76 8.67 -2.25
C ARG A 142 -0.26 7.69 -3.26
N GLY A 143 -0.20 8.08 -4.51
CA GLY A 143 0.32 7.19 -5.51
C GLY A 143 0.90 7.93 -6.70
N ARG A 144 1.56 7.18 -7.53
CA ARG A 144 2.09 7.63 -8.80
C ARG A 144 1.66 6.67 -9.88
N VAL A 145 1.08 7.23 -10.93
CA VAL A 145 0.67 6.51 -12.13
C VAL A 145 1.75 6.70 -13.17
N SER A 146 2.14 5.63 -13.81
CA SER A 146 3.08 5.65 -14.92
C SER A 146 2.51 4.79 -16.05
N LYS A 147 2.76 5.17 -17.28
CA LYS A 147 2.41 4.40 -18.46
C LYS A 147 3.63 4.33 -19.37
N ARG A 148 4.18 3.14 -19.54
CA ARG A 148 5.34 2.95 -20.44
C ARG A 148 4.92 2.84 -21.89
N ALA A 149 5.80 3.30 -22.77
CA ALA A 149 5.68 3.03 -24.21
C ALA A 149 5.81 1.53 -24.47
N THR A 150 4.98 1.01 -25.35
CA THR A 150 5.02 -0.38 -25.79
C THR A 150 5.19 -0.47 -27.29
N VAL A 151 5.67 -1.62 -27.78
CA VAL A 151 5.83 -1.89 -29.20
C VAL A 151 5.14 -3.21 -29.55
N PHE A 152 4.72 -3.35 -30.81
CA PHE A 152 4.30 -4.67 -31.30
C PHE A 152 5.50 -5.60 -31.41
N PRO A 153 5.32 -6.93 -31.43
CA PRO A 153 6.40 -7.88 -31.56
C PRO A 153 7.26 -7.59 -32.78
N ALA A 154 8.58 -7.69 -32.62
CA ALA A 154 9.53 -7.43 -33.69
C ALA A 154 9.34 -8.41 -34.87
N THR A 155 9.35 -7.88 -36.08
CA THR A 155 9.17 -8.64 -37.31
C THR A 155 10.49 -9.04 -37.99
N GLY A 156 11.61 -8.46 -37.55
CA GLY A 156 12.92 -8.75 -38.08
C GLY A 156 14.01 -7.86 -37.52
N ARG A 157 15.15 -7.83 -38.22
CA ARG A 157 16.27 -6.92 -37.92
C ARG A 157 16.65 -6.15 -39.17
N ASP A 158 17.13 -4.92 -39.00
CA ASP A 158 17.68 -4.11 -40.05
C ASP A 158 19.12 -4.53 -40.42
N GLU A 159 19.72 -3.86 -41.41
CA GLU A 159 21.09 -4.11 -41.88
C GLU A 159 22.15 -3.87 -40.78
N HIS A 160 21.81 -3.12 -39.73
CA HIS A 160 22.66 -2.84 -38.57
C HIS A 160 22.40 -3.75 -37.38
N GLY A 161 21.46 -4.71 -37.52
CA GLY A 161 21.09 -5.66 -36.46
C GLY A 161 20.06 -5.14 -35.47
N ASN A 162 19.52 -3.92 -35.63
CA ASN A 162 18.48 -3.38 -34.74
C ASN A 162 17.14 -4.07 -35.02
N LEU A 163 16.31 -4.18 -33.97
CA LEU A 163 14.98 -4.76 -34.08
C LEU A 163 14.04 -3.84 -34.86
N ILE A 164 13.28 -4.41 -35.78
CA ILE A 164 12.23 -3.72 -36.54
C ILE A 164 10.89 -4.03 -35.88
N TYR A 165 10.26 -3.00 -35.31
CA TYR A 165 8.92 -3.11 -34.69
C TYR A 165 8.11 -1.84 -34.93
N THR A 166 6.78 -1.98 -34.81
CA THR A 166 5.86 -0.84 -34.86
C THR A 166 5.54 -0.42 -33.47
N GLN A 167 5.41 0.88 -33.21
CA GLN A 167 4.98 1.42 -31.95
C GLN A 167 3.54 0.96 -31.60
N GLY A 168 3.34 0.44 -30.41
CA GLY A 168 2.04 0.06 -29.89
C GLY A 168 1.38 1.22 -29.14
N THR A 169 1.60 1.30 -27.84
CA THR A 169 1.05 2.37 -26.99
C THR A 169 2.07 3.48 -26.80
N VAL A 170 1.65 4.73 -26.94
CA VAL A 170 2.46 5.88 -26.54
C VAL A 170 2.53 5.90 -25.01
N GLY A 171 3.74 5.94 -24.48
CA GLY A 171 3.99 6.04 -23.06
C GLY A 171 3.79 7.48 -22.56
N ASP A 172 3.45 7.59 -21.29
CA ASP A 172 3.58 8.82 -20.53
C ASP A 172 4.57 8.55 -19.40
N GLU A 173 5.79 9.05 -19.57
CA GLU A 173 6.87 8.88 -18.58
C GLU A 173 6.71 9.85 -17.41
N SER A 174 5.84 10.85 -17.54
CA SER A 174 5.49 11.72 -16.43
C SER A 174 4.68 10.94 -15.40
N MET A 175 5.21 10.80 -14.20
CA MET A 175 4.46 10.19 -13.10
C MET A 175 3.42 11.16 -12.58
N THR A 176 2.15 10.93 -12.87
CA THR A 176 1.06 11.68 -12.26
C THR A 176 0.92 11.30 -10.78
N ALA A 177 1.09 12.27 -9.90
CA ALA A 177 0.87 12.08 -8.46
C ALA A 177 -0.60 12.34 -8.10
N TYR A 178 -1.13 11.55 -7.17
CA TYR A 178 -2.45 11.80 -6.57
C TYR A 178 -2.39 11.61 -5.05
N ASN A 179 -3.32 12.24 -4.35
CA ASN A 179 -3.44 12.15 -2.90
C ASN A 179 -4.92 12.18 -2.51
N ASN A 180 -5.38 11.14 -1.84
CA ASN A 180 -6.71 11.03 -1.26
C ASN A 180 -6.61 10.80 0.24
N GLY A 181 -7.37 11.55 1.04
CA GLY A 181 -7.42 11.40 2.49
C GLY A 181 -8.85 11.15 2.97
N GLU A 182 -8.99 10.26 3.95
CA GLU A 182 -10.24 9.96 4.66
C GLU A 182 -9.98 10.10 6.16
N TYR A 183 -10.92 10.68 6.87
CA TYR A 183 -10.84 10.93 8.32
C TYR A 183 -12.16 10.55 9.00
N GLY A 184 -12.06 10.00 10.21
CA GLY A 184 -13.20 9.67 11.05
C GLY A 184 -12.84 9.56 12.52
#